data_ce5cdff401c8f5f852b0b58b7eec22c7
#
_entry.id   ce5cdff401c8f5f852b0b58b7eec22c7
#
_cell.length_a   1.000
_cell.length_b   1.000
_cell.length_c   1.000
_cell.angle_alpha   90.00
_cell.angle_beta   90.00
_cell.angle_gamma   90.00
#
_symmetry.space_group_name_H-M   'P 1'
#
loop_
_entity.id
_entity.type
_entity.pdbx_description
1 polymer ?
#
loop_
_entity_poly.entity_id
_entity_poly.type
_entity_poly.pdbx_seq_one_letter_code
_entity_poly.pdbx_strand_id
1 'polypeptide(L)'
;MGGENTMSYVKSELSQNNKYWIPRHRYFELKHFCLQYPEWKKEYIGLLNTYSLPRLSNNKSRLEKRISDHTGEIAIKRLYYAERIKIVENIAIKVDESIHEYLLKGVTEDKSYTYLKTYCDIPCGKDYYYDRYRCFFWLLDKERQ
;
A
#
# COMPACT_ATOMS: atom_id res chain seq x y z
N MET A 1 17.28 -25.57 -2.81
CA MET A 1 15.87 -25.76 -2.47
C MET A 1 15.22 -24.42 -2.23
N GLY A 2 14.17 -24.13 -2.96
CA GLY A 2 13.54 -22.83 -2.98
C GLY A 2 12.57 -22.52 -1.86
N GLY A 3 12.69 -23.20 -0.71
CA GLY A 3 11.75 -23.00 0.40
C GLY A 3 11.88 -21.69 1.15
N GLU A 4 13.00 -21.04 1.02
CA GLU A 4 13.29 -19.85 1.82
C GLU A 4 12.55 -18.61 1.37
N ASN A 5 12.26 -18.52 0.07
CA ASN A 5 11.60 -17.35 -0.50
C ASN A 5 10.12 -17.27 -0.13
N THR A 6 9.58 -18.32 0.47
CA THR A 6 8.16 -18.40 0.79
C THR A 6 7.89 -18.26 2.28
N MET A 7 8.92 -17.98 3.08
CA MET A 7 8.81 -18.03 4.53
C MET A 7 7.78 -17.06 5.11
N SER A 8 7.63 -15.87 4.56
CA SER A 8 6.71 -14.89 5.11
C SER A 8 5.25 -15.31 4.96
N TYR A 9 4.87 -15.80 3.80
CA TYR A 9 3.49 -16.23 3.60
C TYR A 9 3.22 -17.62 4.16
N VAL A 10 4.20 -18.49 4.16
CA VAL A 10 4.09 -19.81 4.81
C VAL A 10 3.78 -19.64 6.28
N LYS A 11 4.41 -18.68 6.93
CA LYS A 11 4.11 -18.37 8.34
C LYS A 11 2.71 -17.82 8.53
N SER A 12 2.17 -17.09 7.58
CA SER A 12 0.79 -16.60 7.68
C SER A 12 -0.23 -17.71 7.42
N GLU A 13 0.14 -18.75 6.67
CA GLU A 13 -0.75 -19.85 6.31
C GLU A 13 -0.76 -21.01 7.29
N LEU A 14 0.39 -21.29 7.88
CA LEU A 14 0.64 -22.57 8.55
C LEU A 14 -0.15 -22.79 9.83
N SER A 15 -0.78 -21.80 10.39
CA SER A 15 -1.49 -21.97 11.64
C SER A 15 -2.87 -21.36 11.56
N GLN A 16 -3.86 -22.20 11.31
CA GLN A 16 -5.27 -21.82 11.42
C GLN A 16 -5.62 -21.41 12.85
N ASN A 17 -4.81 -21.78 13.82
CA ASN A 17 -4.99 -21.41 15.22
C ASN A 17 -4.39 -20.04 15.54
N ASN A 18 -3.62 -19.46 14.62
CA ASN A 18 -3.10 -18.10 14.80
C ASN A 18 -4.25 -17.10 14.69
N LYS A 19 -4.34 -16.19 15.63
CA LYS A 19 -5.41 -15.19 15.67
C LYS A 19 -5.44 -14.28 14.45
N TYR A 20 -4.33 -14.19 13.71
CA TYR A 20 -4.22 -13.37 12.50
C TYR A 20 -4.24 -14.21 11.22
N TRP A 21 -4.68 -15.45 11.30
CA TRP A 21 -4.75 -16.31 10.13
C TRP A 21 -5.76 -15.78 9.10
N ILE A 22 -5.37 -15.81 7.84
CA ILE A 22 -6.26 -15.58 6.70
C ILE A 22 -6.00 -16.65 5.65
N PRO A 23 -7.00 -16.97 4.79
CA PRO A 23 -6.82 -17.97 3.75
C PRO A 23 -5.69 -17.59 2.79
N ARG A 24 -4.99 -18.58 2.28
CA ARG A 24 -3.82 -18.42 1.42
C ARG A 24 -4.06 -17.49 0.22
N HIS A 25 -5.11 -17.76 -0.55
CA HIS A 25 -5.38 -16.97 -1.74
C HIS A 25 -5.80 -15.55 -1.40
N ARG A 26 -6.50 -15.36 -0.28
CA ARG A 26 -6.83 -14.02 0.21
C ARG A 26 -5.57 -13.27 0.61
N TYR A 27 -4.64 -13.93 1.26
CA TYR A 27 -3.34 -13.32 1.59
C TYR A 27 -2.62 -12.84 0.34
N PHE A 28 -2.55 -13.65 -0.71
CA PHE A 28 -1.90 -13.25 -1.96
C PHE A 28 -2.62 -12.08 -2.63
N GLU A 29 -3.93 -12.07 -2.61
CA GLU A 29 -4.72 -10.96 -3.14
C GLU A 29 -4.36 -9.65 -2.43
N LEU A 30 -4.32 -9.68 -1.09
CA LEU A 30 -3.97 -8.52 -0.29
C LEU A 30 -2.50 -8.12 -0.45
N LYS A 31 -1.62 -9.11 -0.57
CA LYS A 31 -0.20 -8.86 -0.83
C LYS A 31 -0.01 -8.11 -2.15
N HIS A 32 -0.66 -8.59 -3.21
CA HIS A 32 -0.57 -7.93 -4.51
C HIS A 32 -1.23 -6.55 -4.51
N PHE A 33 -2.27 -6.37 -3.73
CA PHE A 33 -2.84 -5.03 -3.51
C PHE A 33 -1.78 -4.07 -2.96
N CYS A 34 -1.07 -4.48 -1.91
CA CYS A 34 -0.04 -3.64 -1.29
C CYS A 34 1.15 -3.36 -2.22
N LEU A 35 1.52 -4.31 -3.06
CA LEU A 35 2.65 -4.15 -3.98
C LEU A 35 2.40 -3.08 -5.05
N GLN A 36 1.17 -2.66 -5.25
CA GLN A 36 0.83 -1.55 -6.14
C GLN A 36 1.08 -0.18 -5.51
N TYR A 37 1.32 -0.12 -4.21
CA TYR A 37 1.45 1.14 -3.47
C TYR A 37 2.52 2.10 -4.07
N PRO A 38 3.75 1.65 -4.43
CA PRO A 38 4.72 2.56 -5.02
C PRO A 38 4.21 3.20 -6.32
N GLU A 39 3.45 2.45 -7.11
CA GLU A 39 2.86 2.95 -8.34
C GLU A 39 1.75 3.96 -8.07
N TRP A 40 0.89 3.70 -7.08
CA TRP A 40 -0.13 4.67 -6.67
C TRP A 40 0.49 5.99 -6.22
N LYS A 41 1.58 5.92 -5.45
CA LYS A 41 2.30 7.12 -5.00
C LYS A 41 2.85 7.91 -6.18
N LYS A 42 3.46 7.23 -7.12
CA LYS A 42 4.02 7.84 -8.32
C LYS A 42 2.93 8.54 -9.15
N GLU A 43 1.83 7.84 -9.40
CA GLU A 43 0.71 8.40 -10.16
C GLU A 43 0.05 9.56 -9.44
N TYR A 44 -0.13 9.46 -8.14
CA TYR A 44 -0.69 10.53 -7.32
C TYR A 44 0.16 11.79 -7.38
N ILE A 45 1.47 11.66 -7.21
CA ILE A 45 2.41 12.79 -7.30
C ILE A 45 2.38 13.40 -8.70
N GLY A 46 2.34 12.57 -9.73
CA GLY A 46 2.23 13.03 -11.11
C GLY A 46 0.98 13.87 -11.35
N LEU A 47 -0.16 13.43 -10.80
CA LEU A 47 -1.42 14.18 -10.92
C LEU A 47 -1.40 15.51 -10.16
N LEU A 48 -0.69 15.58 -9.03
CA LEU A 48 -0.50 16.83 -8.31
C LEU A 48 0.31 17.83 -9.13
N ASN A 49 1.32 17.35 -9.83
CA ASN A 49 2.22 18.20 -10.62
C ASN A 49 1.58 18.68 -11.93
N THR A 50 0.60 17.95 -12.46
CA THR A 50 -0.10 18.32 -13.70
C THR A 50 -1.23 19.31 -13.48
N TYR A 51 -1.39 19.83 -12.29
CA TYR A 51 -2.51 20.71 -11.92
C TYR A 51 -2.35 22.13 -12.44
N SER A 52 -1.31 22.48 -13.18
CA SER A 52 -1.22 23.76 -13.85
C SER A 52 -2.13 23.75 -15.08
N LEU A 53 -3.31 24.33 -14.93
CA LEU A 53 -4.23 24.51 -16.06
C LEU A 53 -3.57 25.36 -17.15
N PRO A 54 -3.67 24.94 -18.43
CA PRO A 54 -3.18 25.77 -19.50
C PRO A 54 -3.92 27.12 -19.52
N ARG A 55 -3.20 28.19 -19.77
CA ARG A 55 -3.81 29.53 -19.85
C ARG A 55 -4.88 29.54 -20.92
N LEU A 56 -6.05 30.06 -20.56
CA LEU A 56 -7.21 30.16 -21.42
C LEU A 56 -6.93 31.05 -22.63
N SER A 57 -7.14 30.52 -23.83
CA SER A 57 -7.24 31.28 -25.03
C SER A 57 -8.71 31.67 -25.30
N ASN A 58 -8.94 32.58 -26.26
CA ASN A 58 -10.20 33.30 -26.48
C ASN A 58 -11.47 32.49 -26.81
N ASN A 59 -11.45 31.16 -26.85
CA ASN A 59 -12.64 30.33 -27.07
C ASN A 59 -13.17 29.76 -25.77
N LYS A 60 -13.90 30.54 -25.01
CA LYS A 60 -14.25 30.28 -23.63
C LYS A 60 -15.15 29.05 -23.40
N SER A 61 -16.20 28.83 -24.21
CA SER A 61 -17.21 27.83 -23.83
C SER A 61 -16.78 26.36 -24.07
N ARG A 62 -16.16 26.07 -25.22
CA ARG A 62 -15.65 24.72 -25.50
C ARG A 62 -14.43 24.38 -24.65
N LEU A 63 -13.58 25.38 -24.40
CA LEU A 63 -12.39 25.22 -23.58
C LEU A 63 -12.74 25.03 -22.11
N GLU A 64 -13.70 25.81 -21.59
CA GLU A 64 -14.19 25.67 -20.22
C GLU A 64 -14.78 24.30 -19.97
N LYS A 65 -15.54 23.74 -20.91
CA LYS A 65 -16.09 22.40 -20.79
C LYS A 65 -14.97 21.34 -20.81
N ARG A 66 -13.99 21.45 -21.71
CA ARG A 66 -12.85 20.54 -21.76
C ARG A 66 -12.01 20.59 -20.50
N ILE A 67 -11.76 21.79 -19.98
CA ILE A 67 -10.99 22.01 -18.76
C ILE A 67 -11.76 21.44 -17.56
N SER A 68 -13.06 21.65 -17.49
CA SER A 68 -13.91 21.12 -16.44
C SER A 68 -13.92 19.59 -16.45
N ASP A 69 -14.08 18.96 -17.62
CA ASP A 69 -14.07 17.51 -17.78
C ASP A 69 -12.70 16.92 -17.42
N HIS A 70 -11.63 17.55 -17.90
CA HIS A 70 -10.25 17.13 -17.60
C HIS A 70 -9.92 17.30 -16.11
N THR A 71 -10.33 18.41 -15.51
CA THR A 71 -10.16 18.65 -14.08
C THR A 71 -10.95 17.64 -13.26
N GLY A 72 -12.16 17.29 -13.69
CA GLY A 72 -12.98 16.27 -13.05
C GLY A 72 -12.33 14.90 -13.11
N GLU A 73 -11.75 14.52 -14.25
CA GLU A 73 -11.04 13.25 -14.39
C GLU A 73 -9.81 13.18 -13.49
N ILE A 74 -9.04 14.25 -13.41
CA ILE A 74 -7.87 14.34 -12.54
C ILE A 74 -8.30 14.22 -11.08
N ALA A 75 -9.36 14.90 -10.68
CA ALA A 75 -9.87 14.85 -9.32
C ALA A 75 -10.30 13.42 -8.93
N ILE A 76 -10.98 12.72 -9.83
CA ILE A 76 -11.42 11.34 -9.61
C ILE A 76 -10.22 10.41 -9.47
N LYS A 77 -9.23 10.53 -10.34
CA LYS A 77 -8.01 9.72 -10.27
C LYS A 77 -7.22 9.99 -8.99
N ARG A 78 -7.11 11.27 -8.61
CA ARG A 78 -6.44 11.63 -7.35
C ARG A 78 -7.13 11.00 -6.16
N LEU A 79 -8.45 11.03 -6.12
CA LEU A 79 -9.23 10.41 -5.06
C LEU A 79 -9.01 8.89 -5.03
N TYR A 80 -9.02 8.26 -6.18
CA TYR A 80 -8.78 6.82 -6.33
C TYR A 80 -7.44 6.41 -5.69
N TYR A 81 -6.36 7.09 -6.08
CA TYR A 81 -5.03 6.77 -5.55
C TYR A 81 -4.91 7.16 -4.07
N ALA A 82 -5.42 8.32 -3.69
CA ALA A 82 -5.34 8.79 -2.30
C ALA A 82 -6.03 7.84 -1.33
N GLU A 83 -7.19 7.30 -1.67
CA GLU A 83 -7.92 6.36 -0.82
C GLU A 83 -7.13 5.08 -0.60
N ARG A 84 -6.53 4.53 -1.65
CA ARG A 84 -5.73 3.30 -1.56
C ARG A 84 -4.46 3.49 -0.76
N ILE A 85 -3.77 4.58 -1.02
CA ILE A 85 -2.57 4.96 -0.25
C ILE A 85 -2.91 5.07 1.23
N LYS A 86 -4.00 5.76 1.58
CA LYS A 86 -4.44 5.94 2.96
C LYS A 86 -4.78 4.64 3.65
N ILE A 87 -5.45 3.72 2.96
CA ILE A 87 -5.79 2.41 3.54
C ILE A 87 -4.52 1.72 4.03
N VAL A 88 -3.52 1.61 3.16
CA VAL A 88 -2.27 0.90 3.48
C VAL A 88 -1.51 1.61 4.59
N GLU A 89 -1.34 2.93 4.49
CA GLU A 89 -0.61 3.71 5.48
C GLU A 89 -1.28 3.69 6.85
N ASN A 90 -2.60 3.86 6.89
CA ASN A 90 -3.33 3.89 8.15
C ASN A 90 -3.33 2.55 8.85
N ILE A 91 -3.40 1.45 8.12
CA ILE A 91 -3.33 0.11 8.71
C ILE A 91 -1.95 -0.13 9.31
N ALA A 92 -0.87 0.27 8.62
CA ALA A 92 0.48 0.14 9.15
C ALA A 92 0.63 0.88 10.48
N ILE A 93 0.14 2.11 10.55
CA ILE A 93 0.17 2.92 11.79
C ILE A 93 -0.68 2.25 12.87
N LYS A 94 -1.86 1.78 12.53
CA LYS A 94 -2.79 1.16 13.47
C LYS A 94 -2.21 -0.14 14.07
N VAL A 95 -1.45 -0.89 13.28
CA VAL A 95 -0.82 -2.13 13.73
C VAL A 95 0.28 -1.84 14.74
N ASP A 96 1.18 -0.91 14.41
CA ASP A 96 2.29 -0.57 15.29
C ASP A 96 2.90 0.77 14.87
N GLU A 97 2.58 1.81 15.62
CA GLU A 97 3.08 3.14 15.32
C GLU A 97 4.60 3.24 15.38
N SER A 98 5.25 2.45 16.24
CA SER A 98 6.70 2.52 16.43
C SER A 98 7.49 1.96 15.25
N ILE A 99 6.95 1.00 14.51
CA ILE A 99 7.64 0.39 13.37
C ILE A 99 6.85 0.50 12.07
N HIS A 100 5.85 1.38 12.01
CA HIS A 100 4.96 1.45 10.85
C HIS A 100 5.69 1.73 9.54
N GLU A 101 6.74 2.54 9.55
CA GLU A 101 7.52 2.85 8.35
C GLU A 101 8.23 1.61 7.80
N TYR A 102 8.79 0.80 8.68
CA TYR A 102 9.45 -0.46 8.29
C TYR A 102 8.44 -1.48 7.80
N LEU A 103 7.33 -1.59 8.51
CA LEU A 103 6.24 -2.48 8.13
C LEU A 103 5.67 -2.10 6.75
N LEU A 104 5.44 -0.79 6.54
CA LEU A 104 4.97 -0.27 5.25
C LEU A 104 5.93 -0.65 4.13
N LYS A 105 7.23 -0.46 4.34
CA LYS A 105 8.25 -0.84 3.36
C LYS A 105 8.23 -2.34 3.06
N GLY A 106 8.11 -3.15 4.10
CA GLY A 106 8.06 -4.61 3.95
C GLY A 106 6.87 -5.09 3.13
N VAL A 107 5.68 -4.54 3.38
CA VAL A 107 4.45 -4.98 2.69
C VAL A 107 4.28 -4.37 1.30
N THR A 108 4.84 -3.19 1.05
CA THR A 108 4.66 -2.49 -0.24
C THR A 108 5.80 -2.71 -1.22
N GLU A 109 6.98 -3.12 -0.74
CA GLU A 109 8.15 -3.37 -1.58
C GLU A 109 8.62 -4.82 -1.51
N ASP A 110 7.87 -5.67 -0.82
CA ASP A 110 8.18 -7.10 -0.62
C ASP A 110 9.58 -7.32 -0.02
N LYS A 111 9.91 -6.54 1.01
CA LYS A 111 11.19 -6.67 1.70
C LYS A 111 11.06 -7.61 2.89
N SER A 112 12.04 -8.52 3.03
CA SER A 112 12.11 -9.43 4.16
C SER A 112 12.58 -8.72 5.43
N TYR A 113 12.37 -9.35 6.58
CA TYR A 113 12.94 -8.85 7.84
C TYR A 113 14.46 -8.73 7.75
N THR A 114 15.13 -9.69 7.11
CA THR A 114 16.59 -9.64 6.94
C THR A 114 17.01 -8.37 6.21
N TYR A 115 16.32 -8.00 5.15
CA TYR A 115 16.57 -6.75 4.43
C TYR A 115 16.37 -5.54 5.35
N LEU A 116 15.24 -5.51 6.07
CA LEU A 116 14.91 -4.39 6.96
C LEU A 116 15.93 -4.26 8.10
N LYS A 117 16.42 -5.37 8.61
CA LYS A 117 17.46 -5.36 9.65
C LYS A 117 18.80 -4.90 9.12
N THR A 118 19.20 -5.40 7.96
CA THR A 118 20.51 -5.14 7.38
C THR A 118 20.63 -3.71 6.82
N TYR A 119 19.62 -3.25 6.10
CA TYR A 119 19.69 -1.99 5.36
C TYR A 119 18.88 -0.85 5.96
N CYS A 120 17.91 -1.13 6.80
CA CYS A 120 17.03 -0.11 7.39
C CYS A 120 17.16 -0.02 8.90
N ASP A 121 17.88 -0.95 9.53
CA ASP A 121 18.12 -0.98 10.98
C ASP A 121 16.81 -0.99 11.79
N ILE A 122 15.89 -1.87 11.41
CA ILE A 122 14.60 -1.99 12.11
C ILE A 122 14.83 -2.28 13.61
N PRO A 123 14.17 -1.54 14.52
CA PRO A 123 14.44 -1.64 15.96
C PRO A 123 13.64 -2.75 16.67
N CYS A 124 13.45 -3.89 16.03
CA CYS A 124 12.74 -5.01 16.66
C CYS A 124 13.27 -6.34 16.16
N GLY A 125 12.90 -7.42 16.85
CA GLY A 125 13.28 -8.77 16.47
C GLY A 125 12.38 -9.35 15.36
N LYS A 126 12.83 -10.46 14.82
CA LYS A 126 12.17 -11.13 13.68
C LYS A 126 10.77 -11.61 14.03
N ASP A 127 10.61 -12.24 15.20
CA ASP A 127 9.31 -12.80 15.59
C ASP A 127 8.28 -11.70 15.85
N TYR A 128 8.70 -10.62 16.46
CA TYR A 128 7.85 -9.45 16.67
C TYR A 128 7.42 -8.84 15.33
N TYR A 129 8.36 -8.68 14.40
CA TYR A 129 8.05 -8.11 13.10
C TYR A 129 7.01 -8.95 12.35
N TYR A 130 7.20 -10.27 12.31
CA TYR A 130 6.26 -11.12 11.57
C TYR A 130 4.92 -11.27 12.28
N ASP A 131 4.85 -11.10 13.60
CA ASP A 131 3.57 -10.96 14.29
C ASP A 131 2.83 -9.70 13.82
N ARG A 132 3.53 -8.58 13.74
CA ARG A 132 2.94 -7.32 13.21
C ARG A 132 2.59 -7.42 11.74
N TYR A 133 3.40 -8.11 10.97
CA TYR A 133 3.16 -8.38 9.55
C TYR A 133 1.85 -9.16 9.35
N ARG A 134 1.64 -10.21 10.14
CA ARG A 134 0.39 -10.99 10.07
C ARG A 134 -0.81 -10.17 10.53
N CYS A 135 -0.65 -9.37 11.57
CA CYS A 135 -1.68 -8.45 12.04
C CYS A 135 -2.07 -7.45 10.96
N PHE A 136 -1.10 -6.94 10.22
CA PHE A 136 -1.33 -6.01 9.11
C PHE A 136 -2.29 -6.61 8.07
N PHE A 137 -1.98 -7.80 7.58
CA PHE A 137 -2.83 -8.42 6.56
C PHE A 137 -4.19 -8.83 7.10
N TRP A 138 -4.27 -9.22 8.36
CA TRP A 138 -5.54 -9.52 9.00
C TRP A 138 -6.45 -8.29 9.09
N LEU A 139 -5.89 -7.14 9.45
CA LEU A 139 -6.65 -5.87 9.47
C LEU A 139 -7.00 -5.41 8.07
N LEU A 140 -6.10 -5.54 7.12
CA LEU A 140 -6.36 -5.19 5.73
C LEU A 140 -7.49 -6.03 5.14
N ASP A 141 -7.53 -7.32 5.49
CA ASP A 141 -8.62 -8.22 5.08
C ASP A 141 -9.97 -7.68 5.54
N LYS A 142 -10.06 -7.23 6.79
CA LYS A 142 -11.30 -6.66 7.34
C LYS A 142 -11.68 -5.35 6.67
N GLU A 143 -10.71 -4.51 6.40
CA GLU A 143 -10.94 -3.21 5.77
C GLU A 143 -11.42 -3.34 4.32
N ARG A 144 -11.05 -4.40 3.63
CA ARG A 144 -11.36 -4.62 2.22
C ARG A 144 -12.42 -5.70 1.99
N GLN A 145 -13.21 -6.04 2.97
CA GLN A 145 -14.34 -6.95 2.79
C GLN A 145 -15.53 -6.27 2.13
#